data_56c6d07f59f7d24cf07d16818580e2a4
#
_entry.id   56c6d07f59f7d24cf07d16818580e2a4
#
_cell.length_a   1.000
_cell.length_b   1.000
_cell.length_c   1.000
_cell.angle_alpha   90.00
_cell.angle_beta   90.00
_cell.angle_gamma   90.00
#
_symmetry.space_group_name_H-M   'P 1'
#
loop_
_entity.id
_entity.type
_entity.pdbx_description
1 polymer ?
#
loop_
_entity_poly.entity_id
_entity_poly.type
_entity_poly.pdbx_seq_one_letter_code
_entity_poly.pdbx_strand_id
1 'polypeptide(L)'
;MRIAVVGAGVAGLHAAWRLSREHDVSIFEANDYPGGHTNTVDVELAGRTWAVDTGFIVFNDWTYPSFIAMLEELGVAWQPSNMSFSLSCERTGLEYNGTSVNSLFAQRSNLFRPSFLRM
;
A
#
# COMPACT_ATOMS: atom_id res chain seq x y z
N MET A 1 16.69 28.39 -6.98
CA MET A 1 15.33 28.89 -7.36
C MET A 1 14.41 28.70 -6.16
N ARG A 2 13.29 29.45 -6.13
CA ARG A 2 12.19 29.12 -5.19
C ARG A 2 11.18 28.22 -5.88
N ILE A 3 10.85 27.08 -5.28
CA ILE A 3 9.97 26.06 -5.84
C ILE A 3 8.85 25.78 -4.83
N ALA A 4 7.62 25.77 -5.33
CA ALA A 4 6.46 25.34 -4.56
C ALA A 4 6.05 23.91 -4.99
N VAL A 5 5.94 23.01 -4.01
CA VAL A 5 5.40 21.66 -4.21
C VAL A 5 4.02 21.61 -3.56
N VAL A 6 3.00 21.25 -4.33
CA VAL A 6 1.62 21.15 -3.84
C VAL A 6 1.27 19.71 -3.57
N GLY A 7 0.92 19.41 -2.33
CA GLY A 7 0.63 18.07 -1.81
C GLY A 7 1.84 17.42 -1.14
N ALA A 8 1.67 16.99 0.11
CA ALA A 8 2.66 16.28 0.91
C ALA A 8 2.43 14.76 0.94
N GLY A 9 1.91 14.18 -0.13
CA GLY A 9 1.94 12.74 -0.35
C GLY A 9 3.35 12.27 -0.72
N VAL A 10 3.58 10.95 -0.82
CA VAL A 10 4.91 10.36 -1.07
C VAL A 10 5.62 10.97 -2.28
N ALA A 11 4.89 11.25 -3.38
CA ALA A 11 5.46 11.85 -4.58
C ALA A 11 5.93 13.29 -4.34
N GLY A 12 5.10 14.10 -3.68
CA GLY A 12 5.43 15.49 -3.34
C GLY A 12 6.59 15.60 -2.35
N LEU A 13 6.58 14.77 -1.32
CA LEU A 13 7.65 14.69 -0.34
C LEU A 13 8.98 14.26 -0.98
N HIS A 14 8.97 13.24 -1.84
CA HIS A 14 10.16 12.81 -2.54
C HIS A 14 10.70 13.88 -3.49
N ALA A 15 9.81 14.51 -4.28
CA ALA A 15 10.20 15.60 -5.17
C ALA A 15 10.81 16.77 -4.37
N ALA A 16 10.15 17.20 -3.30
CA ALA A 16 10.65 18.28 -2.45
C ALA A 16 12.01 17.93 -1.82
N TRP A 17 12.17 16.72 -1.32
CA TRP A 17 13.42 16.25 -0.75
C TRP A 17 14.58 16.23 -1.77
N ARG A 18 14.33 15.76 -3.00
CA ARG A 18 15.32 15.82 -4.07
C ARG A 18 15.69 17.25 -4.45
N LEU A 19 14.69 18.11 -4.64
CA LEU A 19 14.87 19.50 -5.07
C LEU A 19 15.51 20.39 -3.98
N SER A 20 15.27 20.09 -2.70
CA SER A 20 15.82 20.86 -1.59
C SER A 20 17.35 20.84 -1.48
N ARG A 21 18.01 19.90 -2.18
CA ARG A 21 19.49 19.84 -2.24
C ARG A 21 20.10 21.03 -2.97
N GLU A 22 19.37 21.63 -3.90
CA GLU A 22 19.88 22.70 -4.76
C GLU A 22 18.95 23.93 -4.79
N HIS A 23 17.76 23.83 -4.22
CA HIS A 23 16.71 24.84 -4.34
C HIS A 23 16.06 25.16 -2.99
N ASP A 24 15.47 26.34 -2.91
CA ASP A 24 14.60 26.74 -1.79
C ASP A 24 13.17 26.19 -2.07
N VAL A 25 12.77 25.16 -1.32
CA VAL A 25 11.52 24.43 -1.58
C VAL A 25 10.53 24.66 -0.45
N SER A 26 9.31 25.01 -0.83
CA SER A 26 8.16 25.10 0.09
C SER A 26 7.13 24.05 -0.30
N ILE A 27 6.64 23.30 0.68
CA ILE A 27 5.56 22.30 0.49
C ILE A 27 4.26 22.89 1.02
N PHE A 28 3.19 22.75 0.26
CA PHE A 28 1.83 23.14 0.62
C PHE A 28 0.94 21.90 0.68
N GLU A 29 0.37 21.65 1.86
CA GLU A 29 -0.53 20.53 2.13
C GLU A 29 -1.87 21.05 2.60
N ALA A 30 -2.96 20.44 2.14
CA ALA A 30 -4.33 20.82 2.52
C ALA A 30 -4.77 20.21 3.84
N ASN A 31 -4.21 19.05 4.20
CA ASN A 31 -4.47 18.36 5.46
C ASN A 31 -3.51 18.87 6.56
N ASP A 32 -3.80 18.50 7.78
CA ASP A 32 -2.99 18.79 8.96
C ASP A 32 -1.84 17.78 9.18
N TYR A 33 -1.69 16.79 8.30
CA TYR A 33 -0.64 15.77 8.33
C TYR A 33 -0.04 15.51 6.94
N PRO A 34 1.26 15.23 6.85
CA PRO A 34 1.90 14.76 5.62
C PRO A 34 1.70 13.25 5.43
N GLY A 35 1.97 12.76 4.20
CA GLY A 35 1.92 11.33 3.87
C GLY A 35 0.87 10.98 2.82
N GLY A 36 -0.21 11.76 2.73
CA GLY A 36 -1.27 11.54 1.75
C GLY A 36 -1.97 10.19 2.00
N HIS A 37 -1.84 9.25 1.06
CA HIS A 37 -2.45 7.92 1.18
C HIS A 37 -1.69 6.99 2.13
N THR A 38 -0.42 7.24 2.43
CA THR A 38 0.33 6.48 3.44
C THR A 38 -0.16 6.87 4.83
N ASN A 39 -0.40 5.88 5.68
CA ASN A 39 -0.85 6.13 7.04
C ASN A 39 -0.41 4.99 7.97
N THR A 40 0.21 5.35 9.07
CA THR A 40 0.64 4.43 10.11
C THR A 40 0.03 4.87 11.43
N VAL A 41 -0.52 3.96 12.18
CA VAL A 41 -1.18 4.22 13.47
C VAL A 41 -0.47 3.45 14.56
N ASP A 42 -0.14 4.13 15.65
CA ASP A 42 0.41 3.49 16.83
C ASP A 42 -0.71 2.82 17.64
N VAL A 43 -0.57 1.52 17.85
CA VAL A 43 -1.51 0.70 18.63
C VAL A 43 -0.83 0.17 19.87
N GLU A 44 -1.39 0.47 21.03
CA GLU A 44 -0.92 -0.09 22.30
C GLU A 44 -1.61 -1.43 22.57
N LEU A 45 -0.82 -2.51 22.63
CA LEU A 45 -1.31 -3.84 22.96
C LEU A 45 -0.34 -4.56 23.89
N ALA A 46 -0.87 -5.09 24.99
CA ALA A 46 -0.11 -5.84 26.01
C ALA A 46 1.14 -5.08 26.52
N GLY A 47 1.03 -3.77 26.74
CA GLY A 47 2.11 -2.91 27.24
C GLY A 47 3.23 -2.62 26.21
N ARG A 48 2.97 -2.86 24.93
CA ARG A 48 3.88 -2.51 23.83
C ARG A 48 3.14 -1.68 22.78
N THR A 49 3.85 -0.73 22.20
CA THR A 49 3.36 0.05 21.07
C THR A 49 3.79 -0.61 19.77
N TRP A 50 2.84 -0.74 18.85
CA TRP A 50 3.02 -1.30 17.53
C TRP A 50 2.66 -0.24 16.49
N ALA A 51 3.58 0.05 15.57
CA ALA A 51 3.31 0.85 14.40
C ALA A 51 2.60 -0.02 13.35
N VAL A 52 1.34 0.28 13.07
CA VAL A 52 0.50 -0.50 12.15
C VAL A 52 0.19 0.34 10.91
N ASP A 53 0.66 -0.12 9.77
CA ASP A 53 0.36 0.51 8.49
C ASP A 53 -1.09 0.24 8.09
N THR A 54 -1.86 1.31 7.89
CA THR A 54 -3.27 1.27 7.51
C THR A 54 -3.51 1.84 6.11
N GLY A 55 -2.52 2.53 5.53
CA GLY A 55 -2.53 3.06 4.18
C GLY A 55 -1.25 2.75 3.44
N PHE A 56 -1.35 2.24 2.20
CA PHE A 56 -0.22 1.76 1.39
C PHE A 56 0.60 0.67 2.10
N ILE A 57 -0.08 -0.34 2.58
CA ILE A 57 0.46 -1.39 3.45
C ILE A 57 1.39 -2.39 2.75
N VAL A 58 1.40 -2.44 1.42
CA VAL A 58 2.22 -3.36 0.62
C VAL A 58 2.68 -2.72 -0.69
N PHE A 59 3.84 -3.13 -1.13
CA PHE A 59 4.37 -2.86 -2.47
C PHE A 59 5.11 -4.10 -2.96
N ASN A 60 5.51 -4.15 -4.23
CA ASN A 60 6.33 -5.23 -4.77
C ASN A 60 7.59 -4.65 -5.42
N ASP A 61 8.63 -5.47 -5.49
CA ASP A 61 9.94 -5.11 -6.04
C ASP A 61 9.93 -4.90 -7.56
N TRP A 62 8.98 -5.50 -8.23
CA TRP A 62 8.90 -5.45 -9.69
C TRP A 62 8.32 -4.13 -10.21
N THR A 63 7.25 -3.60 -9.60
CA THR A 63 6.57 -2.38 -10.10
C THR A 63 6.97 -1.11 -9.37
N TYR A 64 7.68 -1.20 -8.24
CA TYR A 64 8.08 -0.07 -7.40
C TYR A 64 9.60 0.11 -7.22
N PRO A 65 10.44 -0.02 -8.28
CA PRO A 65 11.90 0.06 -8.11
C PRO A 65 12.36 1.42 -7.58
N SER A 66 11.74 2.52 -8.02
CA SER A 66 12.08 3.87 -7.55
C SER A 66 11.68 4.11 -6.09
N PHE A 67 10.60 3.47 -5.63
CA PHE A 67 10.17 3.54 -4.25
C PHE A 67 11.13 2.78 -3.34
N ILE A 68 11.57 1.60 -3.75
CA ILE A 68 12.58 0.82 -3.02
C ILE A 68 13.89 1.60 -2.91
N ALA A 69 14.37 2.16 -4.02
CA ALA A 69 15.58 2.98 -4.01
C ALA A 69 15.47 4.18 -3.05
N MET A 70 14.29 4.79 -2.96
CA MET A 70 14.03 5.86 -1.99
C MET A 70 14.09 5.35 -0.55
N LEU A 71 13.47 4.20 -0.23
CA LEU A 71 13.51 3.60 1.11
C LEU A 71 14.94 3.27 1.52
N GLU A 72 15.72 2.69 0.62
CA GLU A 72 17.14 2.37 0.84
C GLU A 72 17.97 3.63 1.10
N GLU A 73 17.79 4.69 0.31
CA GLU A 73 18.51 5.97 0.48
C GLU A 73 18.14 6.64 1.80
N LEU A 74 16.88 6.48 2.28
CA LEU A 74 16.41 7.01 3.55
C LEU A 74 16.72 6.10 4.73
N GLY A 75 17.23 4.89 4.50
CA GLY A 75 17.48 3.90 5.55
C GLY A 75 16.20 3.34 6.19
N VAL A 76 15.08 3.36 5.46
CA VAL A 76 13.80 2.84 5.93
C VAL A 76 13.74 1.33 5.69
N ALA A 77 13.59 0.57 6.78
CA ALA A 77 13.48 -0.89 6.69
C ALA A 77 12.11 -1.32 6.13
N TRP A 78 12.14 -2.38 5.33
CA TRP A 78 10.95 -3.06 4.84
C TRP A 78 11.17 -4.58 4.89
N GLN A 79 10.09 -5.35 4.81
CA GLN A 79 10.16 -6.80 4.97
C GLN A 79 9.22 -7.50 3.98
N PRO A 80 9.53 -8.76 3.59
CA PRO A 80 8.61 -9.58 2.83
C PRO A 80 7.30 -9.78 3.60
N SER A 81 6.18 -9.66 2.90
CA SER A 81 4.86 -9.92 3.45
C SER A 81 4.08 -10.90 2.56
N ASN A 82 3.03 -11.49 3.09
CA ASN A 82 2.12 -12.33 2.35
C ASN A 82 0.86 -11.53 2.01
N MET A 83 0.60 -11.42 0.71
CA MET A 83 -0.63 -10.81 0.23
C MET A 83 -1.56 -11.88 -0.32
N SER A 84 -2.80 -11.91 0.14
CA SER A 84 -3.84 -12.77 -0.40
C SER A 84 -4.99 -11.92 -0.94
N PHE A 85 -5.65 -12.44 -1.97
CA PHE A 85 -6.87 -11.85 -2.51
C PHE A 85 -8.03 -12.80 -2.27
N SER A 86 -9.08 -12.29 -1.64
CA SER A 86 -10.34 -13.02 -1.47
C SER A 86 -11.52 -12.16 -1.90
N LEU A 87 -12.55 -12.82 -2.39
CA LEU A 87 -13.80 -12.20 -2.77
C LEU A 87 -14.95 -12.86 -2.02
N SER A 88 -15.80 -12.06 -1.41
CA SER A 88 -17.10 -12.44 -0.89
C SER A 88 -18.17 -11.51 -1.45
N CYS A 89 -19.17 -12.06 -2.11
CA CYS A 89 -20.27 -11.32 -2.72
C CYS A 89 -21.59 -11.71 -2.09
N GLU A 90 -22.10 -10.87 -1.23
CA GLU A 90 -23.38 -11.11 -0.50
C GLU A 90 -24.55 -11.34 -1.45
N ARG A 91 -24.61 -10.60 -2.58
CA ARG A 91 -25.70 -10.70 -3.55
C ARG A 91 -25.80 -12.06 -4.22
N THR A 92 -24.66 -12.72 -4.49
CA THR A 92 -24.60 -13.99 -5.24
C THR A 92 -24.20 -15.17 -4.37
N GLY A 93 -23.76 -14.91 -3.14
CA GLY A 93 -23.16 -15.91 -2.25
C GLY A 93 -21.85 -16.48 -2.80
N LEU A 94 -21.20 -15.79 -3.75
CA LEU A 94 -19.95 -16.26 -4.33
C LEU A 94 -18.79 -15.89 -3.42
N GLU A 95 -17.98 -16.90 -3.08
CA GLU A 95 -16.77 -16.73 -2.28
C GLU A 95 -15.63 -17.53 -2.88
N TYR A 96 -14.47 -16.91 -2.97
CA TYR A 96 -13.23 -17.61 -3.33
C TYR A 96 -12.00 -16.82 -2.87
N ASN A 97 -10.86 -17.49 -2.85
CA ASN A 97 -9.56 -16.89 -2.56
C ASN A 97 -8.57 -17.31 -3.65
N GLY A 98 -7.77 -16.37 -4.14
CA GLY A 98 -6.82 -16.57 -5.24
C GLY A 98 -5.48 -17.20 -4.84
N THR A 99 -5.26 -17.58 -3.59
CA THR A 99 -3.95 -18.01 -3.10
C THR A 99 -3.55 -19.41 -3.59
N SER A 100 -4.52 -20.30 -3.77
CA SER A 100 -4.29 -21.68 -4.22
C SER A 100 -5.49 -22.22 -5.00
N VAL A 101 -5.28 -23.31 -5.76
CA VAL A 101 -6.37 -24.00 -6.44
C VAL A 101 -7.41 -24.50 -5.44
N ASN A 102 -7.00 -24.97 -4.27
CA ASN A 102 -7.92 -25.42 -3.24
C ASN A 102 -8.79 -24.29 -2.69
N SER A 103 -8.21 -23.13 -2.43
CA SER A 103 -8.93 -21.95 -1.95
C SER A 103 -9.77 -21.26 -3.05
N LEU A 104 -9.33 -21.35 -4.32
CA LEU A 104 -10.12 -20.89 -5.46
C LEU A 104 -11.46 -21.66 -5.55
N PHE A 105 -11.44 -22.95 -5.28
CA PHE A 105 -12.61 -23.82 -5.23
C PHE A 105 -13.05 -24.16 -3.79
N ALA A 106 -12.87 -23.24 -2.84
CA ALA A 106 -13.37 -23.40 -1.46
C ALA A 106 -14.86 -23.71 -1.45
N GLN A 107 -15.65 -23.04 -2.27
CA GLN A 107 -17.00 -23.45 -2.62
C GLN A 107 -16.93 -24.50 -3.75
N ARG A 108 -17.02 -25.78 -3.42
CA ARG A 108 -16.90 -26.89 -4.37
C ARG A 108 -17.91 -26.83 -5.53
N SER A 109 -19.07 -26.20 -5.32
CA SER A 109 -20.06 -25.94 -6.37
C SER A 109 -19.52 -25.12 -7.53
N ASN A 110 -18.47 -24.30 -7.32
CA ASN A 110 -17.86 -23.46 -8.35
C ASN A 110 -17.13 -24.29 -9.43
N LEU A 111 -16.75 -25.53 -9.13
CA LEU A 111 -16.21 -26.47 -10.12
C LEU A 111 -17.19 -26.78 -11.27
N PHE A 112 -18.49 -26.66 -10.99
CA PHE A 112 -19.57 -26.97 -11.94
C PHE A 112 -20.30 -25.71 -12.44
N ARG A 113 -19.78 -24.50 -12.14
CA ARG A 113 -20.37 -23.23 -12.57
C ARG A 113 -19.64 -22.69 -13.81
N PRO A 114 -20.24 -22.74 -15.03
CA PRO A 114 -19.58 -22.23 -16.24
C PRO A 114 -19.24 -20.74 -16.16
N SER A 115 -20.05 -19.95 -15.47
CA SER A 115 -19.77 -18.51 -15.26
C SER A 115 -18.54 -18.26 -14.41
N PHE A 116 -18.27 -19.11 -13.42
CA PHE A 116 -17.07 -19.04 -12.59
C PHE A 116 -15.81 -19.44 -13.38
N LEU A 117 -15.93 -20.50 -14.19
CA LEU A 117 -14.80 -21.02 -14.98
C LEU A 117 -14.39 -20.10 -16.14
N ARG A 118 -15.18 -19.07 -16.45
CA ARG A 118 -14.88 -18.06 -17.50
C ARG A 118 -14.33 -16.75 -16.97
N MET A 119 -14.23 -16.59 -15.64
CA MET A 119 -13.58 -15.46 -15.02
C MET A 119 -12.05 -15.54 -15.17
#